data_4a9fd37a52743cab5583f5c782c7a9d4
#
_entry.id   4a9fd37a52743cab5583f5c782c7a9d4
#
_cell.length_a   1.000
_cell.length_b   1.000
_cell.length_c   1.000
_cell.angle_alpha   90.00
_cell.angle_beta   90.00
_cell.angle_gamma   90.00
#
_symmetry.space_group_name_H-M   'P 1'
#
loop_
_entity.id
_entity.type
_entity.pdbx_description
1 polymer ?
#
loop_
_entity_poly.entity_id
_entity_poly.type
_entity_poly.pdbx_seq_one_letter_code
_entity_poly.pdbx_strand_id
1 'polypeptide(L)'
;MSRRAVLVDRDDTLCPDVPYCSDPADMHAFPDVPASVKRLNDAGYLVLMVTNQSGIGRGYFTLEQLNAVNAELLSQISAGGGRIDDIFFCPHRPEDNCDCRKPKTRMGLQAIEKYGLDPAECWMVGDHDKDIEFGRQLGMRTVKVSAETSFSDAVDTILSESAKSQNNPNNREETY
;
A
#
# COMPACT_ATOMS: atom_id res chain seq x y z
N MET A 1 -8.52 -20.72 1.99
CA MET A 1 -9.06 -19.47 1.42
C MET A 1 -7.88 -18.53 1.14
N SER A 2 -7.77 -18.03 -0.08
CA SER A 2 -6.78 -17.03 -0.43
C SER A 2 -7.06 -15.73 0.34
N ARG A 3 -5.99 -15.02 0.75
CA ARG A 3 -6.12 -13.75 1.43
C ARG A 3 -6.16 -12.61 0.41
N ARG A 4 -6.86 -11.56 0.75
CA ARG A 4 -6.91 -10.33 -0.05
C ARG A 4 -6.22 -9.18 0.68
N ALA A 5 -5.58 -8.32 -0.08
CA ALA A 5 -4.82 -7.20 0.46
C ALA A 5 -5.02 -5.93 -0.37
N VAL A 6 -4.82 -4.80 0.27
CA VAL A 6 -4.58 -3.52 -0.40
C VAL A 6 -3.12 -3.15 -0.17
N LEU A 7 -2.34 -3.11 -1.23
CA LEU A 7 -0.99 -2.60 -1.22
C LEU A 7 -1.07 -1.08 -1.40
N VAL A 8 -0.36 -0.34 -0.58
CA VAL A 8 -0.43 1.13 -0.56
C VAL A 8 0.96 1.74 -0.65
N ASP A 9 1.13 2.77 -1.46
CA ASP A 9 2.32 3.61 -1.38
C ASP A 9 2.29 4.47 -0.11
N ARG A 10 3.43 5.02 0.28
CA ARG A 10 3.55 5.89 1.46
C ARG A 10 3.37 7.36 1.10
N ASP A 11 4.35 7.89 0.39
CA ASP A 11 4.48 9.33 0.11
C ASP A 11 3.40 9.77 -0.89
N ASP A 12 2.75 10.90 -0.65
CA ASP A 12 1.59 11.43 -1.38
C ASP A 12 0.38 10.48 -1.50
N THR A 13 0.37 9.41 -0.70
CA THR A 13 -0.74 8.45 -0.61
C THR A 13 -1.30 8.33 0.81
N LEU A 14 -0.44 8.01 1.78
CA LEU A 14 -0.79 7.94 3.21
C LEU A 14 -0.39 9.20 3.97
N CYS A 15 0.59 9.94 3.48
CA CYS A 15 1.15 11.15 4.08
C CYS A 15 1.68 12.06 2.97
N PRO A 16 1.84 13.38 3.21
CA PRO A 16 2.55 14.26 2.28
C PRO A 16 3.97 13.76 1.99
N ASP A 17 4.45 13.95 0.76
CA ASP A 17 5.86 13.70 0.46
C ASP A 17 6.73 14.76 1.15
N VAL A 18 7.55 14.30 2.08
CA VAL A 18 8.64 15.08 2.67
C VAL A 18 9.94 14.53 2.08
N PRO A 19 10.62 15.28 1.21
CA PRO A 19 11.82 14.80 0.52
C PRO A 19 12.85 14.23 1.49
N TYR A 20 13.15 12.93 1.33
CA TYR A 20 14.11 12.19 2.18
C TYR A 20 13.82 12.29 3.68
N CYS A 21 12.55 12.20 4.06
CA CYS A 21 12.10 12.25 5.45
C CYS A 21 12.90 11.29 6.34
N SER A 22 13.59 11.85 7.33
CA SER A 22 14.47 11.12 8.26
C SER A 22 14.17 11.43 9.73
N ASP A 23 13.31 12.40 10.00
CA ASP A 23 12.86 12.76 11.34
C ASP A 23 11.38 12.37 11.51
N PRO A 24 11.04 11.55 12.52
CA PRO A 24 9.65 11.22 12.83
C PRO A 24 8.76 12.45 13.07
N ALA A 25 9.32 13.56 13.55
CA ALA A 25 8.56 14.80 13.77
C ALA A 25 8.00 15.42 12.49
N ASP A 26 8.57 15.10 11.33
CA ASP A 26 8.10 15.57 10.02
C ASP A 26 7.05 14.64 9.38
N MET A 27 6.76 13.49 10.02
CA MET A 27 5.84 12.50 9.49
C MET A 27 4.41 12.76 9.98
N HIS A 28 3.50 13.05 9.04
CA HIS A 28 2.09 13.31 9.34
C HIS A 28 1.19 12.55 8.36
N ALA A 29 0.37 11.65 8.88
CA ALA A 29 -0.66 10.98 8.06
C ALA A 29 -1.67 12.03 7.53
N PHE A 30 -2.19 11.82 6.31
CA PHE A 30 -3.35 12.60 5.88
C PHE A 30 -4.54 12.34 6.82
N PRO A 31 -5.39 13.35 7.08
CA PRO A 31 -6.45 13.24 8.10
C PRO A 31 -7.45 12.11 7.88
N ASP A 32 -7.70 11.74 6.62
CA ASP A 32 -8.64 10.69 6.21
C ASP A 32 -8.05 9.28 6.27
N VAL A 33 -6.73 9.15 6.33
CA VAL A 33 -6.03 7.86 6.22
C VAL A 33 -6.30 6.91 7.38
N PRO A 34 -6.22 7.32 8.67
CA PRO A 34 -6.42 6.39 9.78
C PRO A 34 -7.78 5.69 9.76
N ALA A 35 -8.85 6.45 9.56
CA ALA A 35 -10.21 5.90 9.47
C ALA A 35 -10.42 5.05 8.20
N SER A 36 -9.82 5.44 7.08
CA SER A 36 -9.91 4.73 5.81
C SER A 36 -9.18 3.38 5.87
N VAL A 37 -7.99 3.33 6.48
CA VAL A 37 -7.27 2.06 6.75
C VAL A 37 -8.10 1.15 7.64
N LYS A 38 -8.70 1.68 8.71
CA LYS A 38 -9.60 0.92 9.57
C LYS A 38 -10.73 0.26 8.78
N ARG A 39 -11.36 1.00 7.86
CA ARG A 39 -12.45 0.46 7.01
C ARG A 39 -11.99 -0.71 6.15
N LEU A 40 -10.79 -0.67 5.59
CA LEU A 40 -10.20 -1.79 4.86
C LEU A 40 -9.97 -3.00 5.78
N ASN A 41 -9.41 -2.79 6.97
CA ASN A 41 -9.20 -3.84 7.95
C ASN A 41 -10.53 -4.48 8.39
N ASP A 42 -11.55 -3.68 8.69
CA ASP A 42 -12.89 -4.15 9.07
C ASP A 42 -13.56 -4.96 7.94
N ALA A 43 -13.26 -4.63 6.69
CA ALA A 43 -13.72 -5.39 5.52
C ALA A 43 -12.88 -6.66 5.25
N GLY A 44 -11.87 -6.97 6.08
CA GLY A 44 -11.06 -8.17 5.98
C GLY A 44 -9.88 -8.07 5.00
N TYR A 45 -9.47 -6.88 4.60
CA TYR A 45 -8.24 -6.67 3.84
C TYR A 45 -7.04 -6.57 4.78
N LEU A 46 -5.93 -7.22 4.40
CA LEU A 46 -4.61 -6.82 4.86
C LEU A 46 -4.25 -5.49 4.19
N VAL A 47 -3.60 -4.60 4.92
CA VAL A 47 -3.06 -3.35 4.36
C VAL A 47 -1.54 -3.41 4.44
N LEU A 48 -0.89 -3.43 3.28
CA LEU A 48 0.55 -3.62 3.15
C LEU A 48 1.18 -2.39 2.49
N MET A 49 2.09 -1.74 3.18
CA MET A 49 2.80 -0.58 2.61
C MET A 49 3.93 -1.04 1.70
N VAL A 50 4.01 -0.47 0.49
CA VAL A 50 5.06 -0.75 -0.51
C VAL A 50 5.65 0.56 -1.02
N THR A 51 6.89 0.87 -0.66
CA THR A 51 7.46 2.20 -0.85
C THR A 51 8.90 2.18 -1.39
N ASN A 52 9.21 3.10 -2.31
CA ASN A 52 10.57 3.35 -2.78
C ASN A 52 11.25 4.37 -1.87
N GLN A 53 12.36 3.97 -1.23
CA GLN A 53 13.08 4.80 -0.24
C GLN A 53 14.57 4.93 -0.61
N SER A 54 14.85 5.58 -1.73
CA SER A 54 16.21 5.70 -2.27
C SER A 54 17.17 6.53 -1.41
N GLY A 55 16.66 7.26 -0.42
CA GLY A 55 17.50 8.01 0.52
C GLY A 55 18.51 7.15 1.26
N ILE A 56 18.19 5.87 1.52
CA ILE A 56 19.15 4.91 2.09
C ILE A 56 20.30 4.68 1.13
N GLY A 57 20.01 4.33 -0.11
CA GLY A 57 21.04 4.08 -1.14
C GLY A 57 21.87 5.33 -1.48
N ARG A 58 21.33 6.52 -1.25
CA ARG A 58 22.02 7.80 -1.40
C ARG A 58 22.82 8.21 -0.16
N GLY A 59 22.66 7.50 0.95
CA GLY A 59 23.30 7.84 2.22
C GLY A 59 22.71 9.08 2.92
N TYR A 60 21.49 9.45 2.60
CA TYR A 60 20.83 10.63 3.19
C TYR A 60 20.19 10.32 4.55
N PHE A 61 19.79 9.09 4.76
CA PHE A 61 19.32 8.57 6.05
C PHE A 61 19.57 7.06 6.17
N THR A 62 19.56 6.56 7.38
CA THR A 62 19.81 5.16 7.72
C THR A 62 18.52 4.34 7.70
N LEU A 63 18.67 3.01 7.69
CA LEU A 63 17.51 2.10 7.89
C LEU A 63 16.83 2.35 9.24
N GLU A 64 17.59 2.66 10.28
CA GLU A 64 17.06 2.95 11.62
C GLU A 64 16.17 4.22 11.59
N GLN A 65 16.61 5.27 10.89
CA GLN A 65 15.82 6.48 10.70
C GLN A 65 14.54 6.21 9.89
N LEU A 66 14.64 5.43 8.81
CA LEU A 66 13.44 5.03 8.05
C LEU A 66 12.44 4.27 8.94
N ASN A 67 12.92 3.33 9.75
CA ASN A 67 12.08 2.57 10.66
C ASN A 67 11.40 3.46 11.70
N ALA A 68 12.10 4.46 12.22
CA ALA A 68 11.53 5.43 13.17
C ALA A 68 10.44 6.29 12.52
N VAL A 69 10.67 6.80 11.31
CA VAL A 69 9.68 7.56 10.52
C VAL A 69 8.45 6.71 10.21
N ASN A 70 8.65 5.48 9.77
CA ASN A 70 7.53 4.58 9.51
C ASN A 70 6.76 4.22 10.78
N ALA A 71 7.45 4.01 11.92
CA ALA A 71 6.80 3.74 13.20
C ALA A 71 5.89 4.89 13.64
N GLU A 72 6.29 6.14 13.39
CA GLU A 72 5.46 7.31 13.67
C GLU A 72 4.18 7.30 12.81
N LEU A 73 4.31 7.05 11.50
CA LEU A 73 3.14 6.93 10.61
C LEU A 73 2.18 5.82 11.08
N LEU A 74 2.72 4.65 11.43
CA LEU A 74 1.93 3.54 11.93
C LEU A 74 1.22 3.89 13.25
N SER A 75 1.89 4.63 14.14
CA SER A 75 1.31 5.11 15.40
C SER A 75 0.10 6.01 15.16
N GLN A 76 0.21 6.96 14.23
CA GLN A 76 -0.90 7.86 13.88
C GLN A 76 -2.07 7.09 13.25
N ILE A 77 -1.80 6.14 12.35
CA ILE A 77 -2.84 5.29 11.74
C ILE A 77 -3.52 4.43 12.83
N SER A 78 -2.75 3.85 13.74
CA SER A 78 -3.26 3.03 14.85
C SER A 78 -4.11 3.83 15.83
N ALA A 79 -3.74 5.09 16.10
CA ALA A 79 -4.55 5.99 16.94
C ALA A 79 -5.96 6.21 16.39
N GLY A 80 -6.14 6.16 15.06
CA GLY A 80 -7.45 6.18 14.40
C GLY A 80 -8.10 4.80 14.21
N GLY A 81 -7.51 3.74 14.79
CA GLY A 81 -8.02 2.37 14.76
C GLY A 81 -7.65 1.57 13.52
N GLY A 82 -6.86 2.13 12.60
CA GLY A 82 -6.33 1.43 11.43
C GLY A 82 -5.08 0.61 11.77
N ARG A 83 -4.76 -0.36 10.91
CA ARG A 83 -3.56 -1.19 11.05
C ARG A 83 -2.91 -1.40 9.69
N ILE A 84 -1.62 -1.08 9.59
CA ILE A 84 -0.74 -1.55 8.52
C ILE A 84 -0.15 -2.88 8.97
N ASP A 85 -0.37 -3.93 8.19
CA ASP A 85 0.01 -5.30 8.57
C ASP A 85 1.49 -5.58 8.28
N ASP A 86 2.07 -4.91 7.29
CA ASP A 86 3.49 -5.05 6.95
C ASP A 86 4.00 -3.89 6.08
N ILE A 87 5.32 -3.78 5.98
CA ILE A 87 6.02 -2.77 5.18
C ILE A 87 7.06 -3.45 4.30
N PHE A 88 6.99 -3.19 3.00
CA PHE A 88 8.00 -3.57 2.01
C PHE A 88 8.60 -2.28 1.42
N PHE A 89 9.91 -2.18 1.40
CA PHE A 89 10.57 -0.99 0.86
C PHE A 89 11.75 -1.36 -0.03
N CYS A 90 12.03 -0.48 -0.99
CA CYS A 90 13.21 -0.56 -1.83
C CYS A 90 14.18 0.56 -1.43
N PRO A 91 15.39 0.23 -0.92
CA PRO A 91 16.39 1.22 -0.51
C PRO A 91 17.25 1.74 -1.68
N HIS A 92 17.11 1.17 -2.87
CA HIS A 92 18.02 1.40 -3.98
C HIS A 92 17.70 2.68 -4.73
N ARG A 93 18.73 3.27 -5.31
CA ARG A 93 18.61 4.39 -6.26
C ARG A 93 18.12 3.87 -7.62
N PRO A 94 17.56 4.73 -8.48
CA PRO A 94 17.19 4.34 -9.85
C PRO A 94 18.36 3.74 -10.63
N GLU A 95 19.57 4.26 -10.43
CA GLU A 95 20.80 3.85 -11.12
C GLU A 95 21.29 2.46 -10.72
N ASP A 96 20.87 1.94 -9.58
CA ASP A 96 21.30 0.64 -9.06
C ASP A 96 20.65 -0.55 -9.81
N ASN A 97 19.69 -0.29 -10.69
CA ASN A 97 19.01 -1.29 -11.53
C ASN A 97 18.50 -2.52 -10.78
N CYS A 98 18.07 -2.35 -9.52
CA CYS A 98 17.52 -3.44 -8.71
C CYS A 98 16.20 -3.97 -9.30
N ASP A 99 15.71 -5.09 -8.78
CA ASP A 99 14.45 -5.71 -9.15
C ASP A 99 13.26 -5.34 -8.23
N CYS A 100 13.54 -4.61 -7.12
CA CYS A 100 12.52 -4.25 -6.11
C CYS A 100 11.93 -2.86 -6.27
N ARG A 101 12.62 -1.91 -6.94
CA ARG A 101 12.11 -0.55 -7.09
C ARG A 101 10.91 -0.50 -8.01
N LYS A 102 9.75 -0.03 -7.50
CA LYS A 102 8.54 0.17 -8.32
C LYS A 102 8.86 1.02 -9.56
N PRO A 103 8.40 0.63 -10.76
CA PRO A 103 7.32 -0.34 -11.05
C PRO A 103 7.74 -1.81 -11.09
N LYS A 104 9.00 -2.18 -10.83
CA LYS A 104 9.41 -3.59 -10.75
C LYS A 104 8.74 -4.28 -9.55
N THR A 105 8.42 -5.56 -9.70
CA THR A 105 7.38 -6.24 -8.92
C THR A 105 7.86 -7.02 -7.70
N ARG A 106 9.17 -7.06 -7.40
CA ARG A 106 9.71 -7.92 -6.34
C ARG A 106 9.05 -7.72 -4.98
N MET A 107 8.81 -6.48 -4.55
CA MET A 107 8.15 -6.22 -3.27
C MET A 107 6.74 -6.83 -3.22
N GLY A 108 5.99 -6.73 -4.32
CA GLY A 108 4.66 -7.33 -4.43
C GLY A 108 4.69 -8.85 -4.47
N LEU A 109 5.65 -9.46 -5.17
CA LEU A 109 5.83 -10.91 -5.18
C LEU A 109 6.18 -11.44 -3.78
N GLN A 110 7.01 -10.73 -3.03
CA GLN A 110 7.32 -11.05 -1.63
C GLN A 110 6.06 -10.98 -0.73
N ALA A 111 5.21 -9.98 -0.93
CA ALA A 111 3.95 -9.85 -0.20
C ALA A 111 2.98 -11.00 -0.55
N ILE A 112 2.84 -11.32 -1.85
CA ILE A 112 2.00 -12.43 -2.32
C ILE A 112 2.45 -13.77 -1.70
N GLU A 113 3.74 -14.06 -1.75
CA GLU A 113 4.31 -15.28 -1.18
C GLU A 113 4.12 -15.35 0.35
N LYS A 114 4.49 -14.27 1.05
CA LYS A 114 4.45 -14.23 2.52
C LYS A 114 3.05 -14.40 3.09
N TYR A 115 2.04 -13.84 2.43
CA TYR A 115 0.67 -13.80 2.95
C TYR A 115 -0.28 -14.75 2.23
N GLY A 116 0.15 -15.46 1.18
CA GLY A 116 -0.71 -16.32 0.37
C GLY A 116 -1.83 -15.50 -0.30
N LEU A 117 -1.48 -14.39 -0.93
CA LEU A 117 -2.45 -13.49 -1.55
C LEU A 117 -2.91 -14.04 -2.90
N ASP A 118 -4.18 -13.77 -3.23
CA ASP A 118 -4.68 -13.87 -4.60
C ASP A 118 -4.61 -12.47 -5.25
N PRO A 119 -3.72 -12.25 -6.23
CA PRO A 119 -3.60 -10.93 -6.86
C PRO A 119 -4.90 -10.41 -7.47
N ALA A 120 -5.76 -11.28 -7.99
CA ALA A 120 -7.05 -10.88 -8.57
C ALA A 120 -8.01 -10.28 -7.53
N GLU A 121 -7.83 -10.64 -6.25
CA GLU A 121 -8.60 -10.11 -5.12
C GLU A 121 -7.88 -8.95 -4.41
N CYS A 122 -6.69 -8.55 -4.91
CA CYS A 122 -5.88 -7.51 -4.32
C CYS A 122 -5.96 -6.20 -5.10
N TRP A 123 -5.56 -5.13 -4.42
CA TRP A 123 -5.50 -3.78 -4.96
C TRP A 123 -4.13 -3.15 -4.74
N MET A 124 -3.76 -2.26 -5.65
CA MET A 124 -2.66 -1.31 -5.44
C MET A 124 -3.21 0.11 -5.48
N VAL A 125 -2.89 0.89 -4.45
CA VAL A 125 -3.23 2.31 -4.33
C VAL A 125 -1.94 3.12 -4.24
N GLY A 126 -1.82 4.12 -5.09
CA GLY A 126 -0.67 5.02 -5.11
C GLY A 126 -0.96 6.28 -5.92
N ASP A 127 -0.10 7.28 -5.80
CA ASP A 127 -0.25 8.58 -6.47
C ASP A 127 0.45 8.64 -7.82
N HIS A 128 1.39 7.73 -8.08
CA HIS A 128 2.25 7.79 -9.24
C HIS A 128 1.95 6.66 -10.25
N ASP A 129 2.21 6.92 -11.54
CA ASP A 129 2.02 5.92 -12.61
C ASP A 129 2.82 4.65 -12.39
N LYS A 130 4.00 4.74 -11.75
CA LYS A 130 4.81 3.56 -11.35
C LYS A 130 4.08 2.64 -10.38
N ASP A 131 3.19 3.16 -9.53
CA ASP A 131 2.39 2.37 -8.59
C ASP A 131 1.30 1.61 -9.33
N ILE A 132 0.65 2.28 -10.25
CA ILE A 132 -0.38 1.71 -11.11
C ILE A 132 0.20 0.61 -12.01
N GLU A 133 1.36 0.87 -12.61
CA GLU A 133 2.07 -0.13 -13.41
C GLU A 133 2.49 -1.34 -12.57
N PHE A 134 3.06 -1.10 -11.38
CA PHE A 134 3.40 -2.15 -10.41
C PHE A 134 2.21 -3.06 -10.09
N GLY A 135 1.05 -2.48 -9.75
CA GLY A 135 -0.16 -3.24 -9.46
C GLY A 135 -0.65 -4.06 -10.66
N ARG A 136 -0.67 -3.45 -11.85
CA ARG A 136 -1.09 -4.12 -13.10
C ARG A 136 -0.19 -5.29 -13.47
N GLN A 137 1.13 -5.13 -13.35
CA GLN A 137 2.08 -6.21 -13.63
C GLN A 137 1.91 -7.41 -12.68
N LEU A 138 1.42 -7.17 -11.46
CA LEU A 138 1.10 -8.22 -10.50
C LEU A 138 -0.29 -8.85 -10.68
N GLY A 139 -1.09 -8.35 -11.62
CA GLY A 139 -2.47 -8.81 -11.83
C GLY A 139 -3.47 -8.25 -10.80
N MET A 140 -3.12 -7.17 -10.10
CA MET A 140 -3.97 -6.50 -9.13
C MET A 140 -4.84 -5.43 -9.78
N ARG A 141 -5.97 -5.11 -9.17
CA ARG A 141 -6.74 -3.90 -9.47
C ARG A 141 -6.00 -2.69 -8.91
N THR A 142 -6.22 -1.52 -9.51
CA THR A 142 -5.46 -0.32 -9.14
C THR A 142 -6.36 0.89 -8.97
N VAL A 143 -6.05 1.74 -8.00
CA VAL A 143 -6.65 3.07 -7.86
C VAL A 143 -5.53 4.09 -7.73
N LYS A 144 -5.58 5.13 -8.55
CA LYS A 144 -4.65 6.26 -8.45
C LYS A 144 -5.27 7.35 -7.59
N VAL A 145 -4.54 7.78 -6.55
CA VAL A 145 -4.89 8.96 -5.75
C VAL A 145 -4.27 10.22 -6.34
N SER A 146 -4.87 11.35 -6.07
CA SER A 146 -4.42 12.67 -6.55
C SER A 146 -5.01 13.77 -5.66
N ALA A 147 -4.80 15.04 -6.01
CA ALA A 147 -5.45 16.16 -5.34
C ALA A 147 -7.00 16.11 -5.41
N GLU A 148 -7.55 15.43 -6.43
CA GLU A 148 -9.00 15.31 -6.66
C GLU A 148 -9.58 13.96 -6.18
N THR A 149 -8.72 12.99 -5.88
CA THR A 149 -9.12 11.64 -5.44
C THR A 149 -8.32 11.29 -4.19
N SER A 150 -8.93 11.45 -3.04
CA SER A 150 -8.30 11.17 -1.75
C SER A 150 -8.10 9.67 -1.52
N PHE A 151 -7.34 9.31 -0.47
CA PHE A 151 -7.23 7.92 -0.04
C PHE A 151 -8.60 7.35 0.39
N SER A 152 -9.44 8.17 1.03
CA SER A 152 -10.81 7.77 1.37
C SER A 152 -11.65 7.44 0.13
N ASP A 153 -11.55 8.22 -0.95
CA ASP A 153 -12.25 7.93 -2.21
C ASP A 153 -11.77 6.62 -2.85
N ALA A 154 -10.47 6.34 -2.76
CA ALA A 154 -9.92 5.06 -3.22
C ALA A 154 -10.49 3.89 -2.42
N VAL A 155 -10.61 4.04 -1.10
CA VAL A 155 -11.21 3.02 -0.22
C VAL A 155 -12.70 2.82 -0.54
N ASP A 156 -13.46 3.88 -0.82
CA ASP A 156 -14.85 3.79 -1.26
C ASP A 156 -14.98 2.96 -2.54
N THR A 157 -14.10 3.19 -3.51
CA THR A 157 -14.04 2.40 -4.75
C THR A 157 -13.80 0.92 -4.46
N ILE A 158 -12.78 0.61 -3.65
CA ILE A 158 -12.41 -0.77 -3.29
C ILE A 158 -13.57 -1.50 -2.62
N LEU A 159 -14.19 -0.88 -1.63
CA LEU A 159 -15.26 -1.49 -0.84
C LEU A 159 -16.54 -1.68 -1.66
N SER A 160 -16.89 -0.73 -2.53
CA SER A 160 -18.06 -0.83 -3.40
C SER A 160 -17.92 -1.94 -4.46
N GLU A 161 -16.74 -2.13 -5.03
CA GLU A 161 -16.49 -3.22 -5.98
C GLU A 161 -16.47 -4.59 -5.29
N SER A 162 -15.92 -4.67 -4.07
CA SER A 162 -15.95 -5.91 -3.27
C SER A 162 -17.38 -6.36 -2.94
N ALA A 163 -18.26 -5.43 -2.64
CA ALA A 163 -19.66 -5.73 -2.36
C ALA A 163 -20.39 -6.28 -3.62
N LYS A 164 -20.08 -5.75 -4.82
CA LYS A 164 -20.64 -6.24 -6.08
C LYS A 164 -20.17 -7.67 -6.40
N SER A 165 -18.89 -7.99 -6.15
CA SER A 165 -18.34 -9.32 -6.39
C SER A 165 -18.96 -10.39 -5.49
N GLN A 166 -19.31 -10.04 -4.25
CA GLN A 166 -19.98 -10.97 -3.32
C GLN A 166 -21.47 -11.20 -3.64
N ASN A 167 -22.12 -10.26 -4.30
CA ASN A 167 -23.54 -10.34 -4.67
C ASN A 167 -23.80 -10.92 -6.07
N ASN A 168 -22.77 -11.38 -6.79
CA ASN A 168 -22.93 -12.04 -8.09
C ASN A 168 -23.31 -13.51 -7.89
N PRO A 169 -24.55 -13.97 -8.26
CA PRO A 169 -25.03 -15.32 -8.00
C PRO A 169 -24.29 -16.42 -8.78
N ASN A 170 -23.48 -16.07 -9.78
CA ASN A 170 -22.75 -17.05 -10.60
C ASN A 170 -21.52 -17.69 -9.92
N ASN A 171 -21.16 -17.29 -8.69
CA ASN A 171 -20.04 -17.89 -7.94
C ASN A 171 -20.49 -18.98 -6.95
N ARG A 172 -21.72 -19.51 -7.02
CA ARG A 172 -22.26 -20.51 -6.12
C ARG A 172 -22.44 -21.92 -6.70
N GLU A 173 -21.97 -22.18 -7.90
CA GLU A 173 -22.04 -23.53 -8.48
C GLU A 173 -20.65 -23.98 -8.91
N GLU A 174 -19.99 -24.74 -8.03
CA GLU A 174 -19.16 -25.91 -8.34
C GLU A 174 -18.65 -26.52 -7.04
N THR A 175 -19.54 -27.18 -6.35
CA THR A 175 -19.19 -28.23 -5.37
C THR A 175 -20.06 -29.46 -5.67
N TYR A 176 -19.49 -30.33 -6.48
CA TYR A 176 -19.87 -31.74 -6.54
C TYR A 176 -18.64 -32.58 -6.41
#